data_0b8c473157d8c643f51937c87b095356
#
_entry.id   0b8c473157d8c643f51937c87b095356
#
_cell.length_a   1.000
_cell.length_b   1.000
_cell.length_c   1.000
_cell.angle_alpha   90.00
_cell.angle_beta   90.00
_cell.angle_gamma   90.00
#
_symmetry.space_group_name_H-M   'P 1'
#
loop_
_entity.id
_entity.type
_entity.pdbx_description
1 polymer ?
#
loop_
_entity_poly.entity_id
_entity_poly.type
_entity_poly.pdbx_seq_one_letter_code
_entity_poly.pdbx_strand_id
1 'polypeptide(L)'
;MAEEIPAATAEVEDTGPKKSFWGHLNDLRNALIRSAIAIAIALVVCLFASPWIVAVLMGPLRHMHIFEKPKPTVTLQIGDTKIGPFEVTLEQFPGLPPGDAPNVVFRIGTAQVGKEQVATLKMEPLEAGADLTDIRLHNFSPAESFMVAFHVALFAALAVSSPFWIFFMGGFVLPALNLKERSVIFSWLGWSAALFIAGVLSTYFVLLPVALRASVQYSRVLGFSAQDWRADEYINFVCRFIFGMGLGFQFPLIVLFLVKIGVLTHSHLTRYRRHVAVLSLILGAVLTTPEVVTQVAMAIPLYLLYEVCIWIAWYWERKKRKAEGASQA
;
A
#
# COMPACT_ATOMS: atom_id res chain seq x y z
N MET A 1 -80.89 7.02 9.33
CA MET A 1 -79.67 7.60 9.91
C MET A 1 -78.70 6.47 10.14
N ALA A 2 -77.83 6.21 9.17
CA ALA A 2 -76.75 5.23 9.30
C ALA A 2 -75.46 6.05 9.36
N GLU A 3 -74.76 5.96 10.46
CA GLU A 3 -73.54 6.67 10.78
C GLU A 3 -72.37 5.89 10.15
N GLU A 4 -71.74 6.47 9.14
CA GLU A 4 -70.51 5.93 8.53
C GLU A 4 -69.34 6.14 9.47
N ILE A 5 -68.73 5.04 9.92
CA ILE A 5 -67.47 5.02 10.64
C ILE A 5 -66.36 5.15 9.60
N PRO A 6 -65.50 6.16 9.66
CA PRO A 6 -64.34 6.25 8.76
C PRO A 6 -63.34 5.13 9.10
N ALA A 7 -63.03 4.33 8.12
CA ALA A 7 -61.98 3.33 8.19
C ALA A 7 -60.61 4.03 8.37
N ALA A 8 -60.05 3.91 9.54
CA ALA A 8 -58.68 4.29 9.83
C ALA A 8 -57.77 3.36 9.00
N THR A 9 -57.15 3.91 7.97
CA THR A 9 -56.03 3.30 7.28
C THR A 9 -54.87 3.20 8.24
N ALA A 10 -54.75 2.06 8.90
CA ALA A 10 -53.54 1.74 9.66
C ALA A 10 -52.39 1.63 8.64
N GLU A 11 -51.49 2.61 8.65
CA GLU A 11 -50.19 2.48 8.09
C GLU A 11 -49.51 1.30 8.78
N VAL A 12 -49.40 0.19 8.06
CA VAL A 12 -48.58 -0.95 8.48
C VAL A 12 -47.15 -0.49 8.43
N GLU A 13 -46.65 0.02 9.56
CA GLU A 13 -45.21 0.12 9.81
C GLU A 13 -44.64 -1.30 9.67
N ASP A 14 -44.00 -1.56 8.54
CA ASP A 14 -43.23 -2.79 8.28
C ASP A 14 -41.96 -2.78 9.16
N THR A 15 -42.19 -2.88 10.46
CA THR A 15 -41.13 -3.15 11.45
C THR A 15 -40.81 -4.63 11.31
N GLY A 16 -39.89 -4.96 10.39
CA GLY A 16 -39.29 -6.28 10.32
C GLY A 16 -38.84 -6.74 11.72
N PRO A 17 -38.84 -8.03 12.03
CA PRO A 17 -38.66 -8.57 13.38
C PRO A 17 -37.36 -8.01 13.98
N LYS A 18 -37.48 -7.20 15.04
CA LYS A 18 -36.34 -6.68 15.81
C LYS A 18 -35.58 -7.88 16.34
N LYS A 19 -34.41 -8.20 15.73
CA LYS A 19 -33.55 -9.29 16.19
C LYS A 19 -33.17 -9.05 17.66
N SER A 20 -33.28 -10.08 18.48
CA SER A 20 -32.80 -10.07 19.85
C SER A 20 -31.28 -9.76 19.87
N PHE A 21 -30.80 -9.13 20.92
CA PHE A 21 -29.36 -8.88 21.14
C PHE A 21 -28.53 -10.17 20.97
N TRP A 22 -29.00 -11.30 21.49
CA TRP A 22 -28.36 -12.61 21.31
C TRP A 22 -28.34 -13.07 19.85
N GLY A 23 -29.38 -12.77 19.06
CA GLY A 23 -29.40 -13.05 17.63
C GLY A 23 -28.32 -12.24 16.88
N HIS A 24 -28.17 -10.96 17.24
CA HIS A 24 -27.13 -10.10 16.66
C HIS A 24 -25.71 -10.57 17.01
N LEU A 25 -25.50 -11.00 18.25
CA LEU A 25 -24.22 -11.56 18.68
C LEU A 25 -23.87 -12.88 17.95
N ASN A 26 -24.86 -13.70 17.66
CA ASN A 26 -24.68 -14.93 16.89
C ASN A 26 -24.36 -14.66 15.41
N ASP A 27 -24.97 -13.62 14.83
CA ASP A 27 -24.64 -13.16 13.48
C ASP A 27 -23.20 -12.65 13.38
N LEU A 28 -22.71 -11.90 14.39
CA LEU A 28 -21.32 -11.47 14.52
C LEU A 28 -20.38 -12.68 14.57
N ARG A 29 -20.66 -13.64 15.45
CA ARG A 29 -19.86 -14.85 15.57
C ARG A 29 -19.75 -15.59 14.23
N ASN A 30 -20.87 -15.76 13.53
CA ASN A 30 -20.91 -16.44 12.25
C ASN A 30 -20.15 -15.67 11.15
N ALA A 31 -20.24 -14.34 11.13
CA ALA A 31 -19.46 -13.48 10.23
C ALA A 31 -17.95 -13.62 10.50
N LEU A 32 -17.54 -13.59 11.77
CA LEU A 32 -16.14 -13.77 12.16
C LEU A 32 -15.60 -15.16 11.78
N ILE A 33 -16.36 -16.23 12.06
CA ILE A 33 -15.95 -17.59 11.71
C ILE A 33 -15.77 -17.74 10.20
N ARG A 34 -16.75 -17.27 9.38
CA ARG A 34 -16.66 -17.33 7.92
C ARG A 34 -15.48 -16.51 7.39
N SER A 35 -15.22 -15.33 7.96
CA SER A 35 -14.07 -14.51 7.62
C SER A 35 -12.75 -15.20 7.96
N ALA A 36 -12.65 -15.81 9.14
CA ALA A 36 -11.48 -16.56 9.58
C ALA A 36 -11.20 -17.78 8.68
N ILE A 37 -12.24 -18.50 8.26
CA ILE A 37 -12.11 -19.62 7.33
C ILE A 37 -11.60 -19.13 5.97
N ALA A 38 -12.16 -18.03 5.43
CA ALA A 38 -11.71 -17.46 4.16
C ALA A 38 -10.24 -17.02 4.22
N ILE A 39 -9.82 -16.38 5.32
CA ILE A 39 -8.42 -15.98 5.54
C ILE A 39 -7.53 -17.22 5.67
N ALA A 40 -7.94 -18.27 6.41
CA ALA A 40 -7.15 -19.48 6.58
C ALA A 40 -6.92 -20.22 5.25
N ILE A 41 -7.94 -20.34 4.41
CA ILE A 41 -7.82 -20.93 3.07
C ILE A 41 -6.86 -20.09 2.21
N ALA A 42 -7.05 -18.77 2.19
CA ALA A 42 -6.17 -17.86 1.46
C ALA A 42 -4.72 -17.93 1.96
N LEU A 43 -4.50 -18.08 3.29
CA LEU A 43 -3.17 -18.21 3.88
C LEU A 43 -2.44 -19.44 3.36
N VAL A 44 -3.11 -20.59 3.30
CA VAL A 44 -2.51 -21.82 2.78
C VAL A 44 -2.10 -21.62 1.31
N VAL A 45 -2.97 -21.06 0.48
CA VAL A 45 -2.67 -20.80 -0.93
C VAL A 45 -1.51 -19.80 -1.07
N CYS A 46 -1.53 -18.71 -0.33
CA CYS A 46 -0.48 -17.68 -0.37
C CYS A 46 0.86 -18.18 0.18
N LEU A 47 0.85 -19.15 1.11
CA LEU A 47 2.10 -19.75 1.60
C LEU A 47 2.84 -20.50 0.49
N PHE A 48 2.12 -21.26 -0.34
CA PHE A 48 2.72 -21.91 -1.52
C PHE A 48 3.12 -20.89 -2.60
N ALA A 49 2.38 -19.80 -2.73
CA ALA A 49 2.67 -18.73 -3.69
C ALA A 49 3.72 -17.71 -3.19
N SER A 50 4.21 -17.84 -1.94
CA SER A 50 5.08 -16.84 -1.31
C SER A 50 6.34 -16.50 -2.11
N PRO A 51 7.06 -17.43 -2.81
CA PRO A 51 8.23 -17.05 -3.58
C PRO A 51 7.88 -16.13 -4.76
N TRP A 52 6.74 -16.37 -5.41
CA TRP A 52 6.27 -15.51 -6.49
C TRP A 52 5.82 -14.13 -6.00
N ILE A 53 5.12 -14.09 -4.86
CA ILE A 53 4.68 -12.83 -4.25
C ILE A 53 5.89 -11.99 -3.83
N VAL A 54 6.91 -12.60 -3.21
CA VAL A 54 8.17 -11.91 -2.87
C VAL A 54 8.83 -11.32 -4.12
N ALA A 55 8.89 -12.08 -5.22
CA ALA A 55 9.45 -11.58 -6.48
C ALA A 55 8.70 -10.34 -7.00
N VAL A 56 7.37 -10.30 -6.86
CA VAL A 56 6.56 -9.11 -7.19
C VAL A 56 6.87 -7.96 -6.24
N LEU A 57 6.93 -8.20 -4.92
CA LEU A 57 7.22 -7.15 -3.94
C LEU A 57 8.62 -6.55 -4.09
N MET A 58 9.57 -7.30 -4.64
CA MET A 58 10.90 -6.78 -4.98
C MET A 58 10.92 -5.93 -6.27
N GLY A 59 9.85 -5.96 -7.06
CA GLY A 59 9.76 -5.19 -8.31
C GLY A 59 10.07 -3.70 -8.17
N PRO A 60 9.44 -2.95 -7.24
CA PRO A 60 9.72 -1.53 -7.05
C PRO A 60 11.18 -1.24 -6.71
N LEU A 61 11.84 -2.12 -5.95
CA LEU A 61 13.25 -1.99 -5.60
C LEU A 61 14.13 -2.10 -6.85
N ARG A 62 13.85 -3.06 -7.73
CA ARG A 62 14.59 -3.27 -8.99
C ARG A 62 14.41 -2.13 -9.99
N HIS A 63 13.25 -1.45 -9.97
CA HIS A 63 12.94 -0.36 -10.90
C HIS A 63 13.41 1.02 -10.39
N MET A 64 13.99 1.10 -9.19
CA MET A 64 14.51 2.38 -8.66
C MET A 64 15.66 2.96 -9.48
N HIS A 65 16.42 2.12 -10.18
CA HIS A 65 17.55 2.52 -11.02
C HIS A 65 17.15 3.34 -12.26
N ILE A 66 15.90 3.22 -12.74
CA ILE A 66 15.44 3.85 -13.99
C ILE A 66 15.42 5.39 -13.90
N PHE A 67 15.46 5.96 -12.70
CA PHE A 67 15.22 7.38 -12.48
C PHE A 67 16.44 8.19 -12.00
N GLU A 68 17.53 7.53 -11.64
CA GLU A 68 18.79 8.21 -11.32
C GLU A 68 19.81 7.96 -12.44
N LYS A 69 20.39 9.05 -12.98
CA LYS A 69 21.54 8.88 -13.87
C LYS A 69 22.64 8.19 -13.06
N PRO A 70 23.12 7.02 -13.50
CA PRO A 70 24.16 6.31 -12.79
C PRO A 70 25.40 7.20 -12.72
N LYS A 71 25.90 7.43 -11.51
CA LYS A 71 27.17 8.14 -11.33
C LYS A 71 28.31 7.20 -11.68
N PRO A 72 29.40 7.71 -12.24
CA PRO A 72 30.57 6.88 -12.55
C PRO A 72 31.11 6.27 -11.24
N THR A 73 31.29 4.95 -11.25
CA THR A 73 31.85 4.23 -10.11
C THR A 73 33.10 3.48 -10.48
N VAL A 74 34.02 3.41 -9.54
CA VAL A 74 35.28 2.67 -9.65
C VAL A 74 35.31 1.54 -8.63
N THR A 75 35.59 0.33 -9.08
CA THR A 75 35.79 -0.83 -8.22
C THR A 75 37.21 -1.33 -8.36
N LEU A 76 37.89 -1.55 -7.24
CA LEU A 76 39.21 -2.15 -7.22
C LEU A 76 39.07 -3.66 -7.02
N GLN A 77 39.65 -4.46 -7.94
CA GLN A 77 39.69 -5.90 -7.81
C GLN A 77 41.13 -6.38 -7.55
N ILE A 78 41.32 -7.06 -6.41
CA ILE A 78 42.59 -7.66 -6.00
C ILE A 78 42.35 -9.17 -5.89
N GLY A 79 42.80 -9.95 -6.90
CA GLY A 79 42.46 -11.35 -7.00
C GLY A 79 40.95 -11.56 -7.12
N ASP A 80 40.37 -12.35 -6.22
CA ASP A 80 38.92 -12.61 -6.18
C ASP A 80 38.14 -11.60 -5.32
N THR A 81 38.85 -10.70 -4.62
CA THR A 81 38.23 -9.72 -3.72
C THR A 81 37.95 -8.42 -4.47
N LYS A 82 36.67 -7.98 -4.44
CA LYS A 82 36.24 -6.69 -4.97
C LYS A 82 36.08 -5.69 -3.83
N ILE A 83 36.69 -4.52 -3.95
CA ILE A 83 36.66 -3.41 -2.99
C ILE A 83 35.98 -2.22 -3.67
N GLY A 84 34.91 -1.72 -3.11
CA GLY A 84 34.06 -0.66 -3.70
C GLY A 84 32.65 -1.19 -3.92
N PRO A 85 31.79 -0.46 -4.66
CA PRO A 85 32.11 0.65 -5.59
C PRO A 85 32.35 1.98 -4.88
N PHE A 86 33.28 2.76 -5.40
CA PHE A 86 33.51 4.14 -4.99
C PHE A 86 32.90 5.10 -6.01
N GLU A 87 32.01 6.00 -5.59
CA GLU A 87 31.52 7.07 -6.47
C GLU A 87 32.68 8.04 -6.76
N VAL A 88 32.93 8.30 -8.04
CA VAL A 88 34.01 9.20 -8.49
C VAL A 88 33.44 10.29 -9.39
N THR A 89 34.07 11.45 -9.34
CA THR A 89 33.77 12.53 -10.26
C THR A 89 34.67 12.41 -11.51
N LEU A 90 34.13 12.62 -12.70
CA LEU A 90 34.90 12.58 -13.96
C LEU A 90 36.12 13.50 -13.95
N GLU A 91 36.06 14.57 -13.18
CA GLU A 91 37.19 15.50 -12.98
C GLU A 91 38.38 14.85 -12.23
N GLN A 92 38.11 13.87 -11.35
CA GLN A 92 39.13 13.16 -10.58
C GLN A 92 39.83 12.06 -11.40
N PHE A 93 39.21 11.59 -12.45
CA PHE A 93 39.71 10.52 -13.32
C PHE A 93 39.51 10.87 -14.82
N PRO A 94 40.36 11.75 -15.37
CA PRO A 94 40.23 12.22 -16.75
C PRO A 94 40.43 11.13 -17.83
N GLY A 95 40.85 9.92 -17.43
CA GLY A 95 41.02 8.76 -18.34
C GLY A 95 39.82 7.83 -18.40
N LEU A 96 38.69 8.16 -17.76
CA LEU A 96 37.49 7.33 -17.88
C LEU A 96 36.87 7.47 -19.26
N PRO A 97 36.43 6.37 -19.89
CA PRO A 97 35.78 6.42 -21.19
C PRO A 97 34.53 7.31 -21.15
N PRO A 98 34.31 8.18 -22.16
CA PRO A 98 33.13 9.02 -22.22
C PRO A 98 31.89 8.12 -22.42
N GLY A 99 30.93 8.18 -21.51
CA GLY A 99 29.67 7.46 -21.55
C GLY A 99 28.73 7.90 -20.42
N ASP A 100 27.46 7.54 -20.54
CA ASP A 100 26.48 7.77 -19.47
C ASP A 100 26.78 6.83 -18.28
N ALA A 101 27.68 7.26 -17.39
CA ALA A 101 28.20 6.56 -16.22
C ALA A 101 29.05 5.30 -16.51
N PRO A 102 30.32 5.48 -16.83
CA PRO A 102 31.23 4.35 -16.95
C PRO A 102 31.51 3.71 -15.58
N ASN A 103 31.03 2.47 -15.42
CA ASN A 103 31.46 1.62 -14.31
C ASN A 103 32.79 0.95 -14.70
N VAL A 104 33.84 1.20 -13.97
CA VAL A 104 35.18 0.73 -14.30
C VAL A 104 35.74 -0.12 -13.16
N VAL A 105 36.32 -1.25 -13.52
CA VAL A 105 37.04 -2.11 -12.59
C VAL A 105 38.53 -1.95 -12.82
N PHE A 106 39.26 -1.61 -11.77
CA PHE A 106 40.71 -1.68 -11.76
C PHE A 106 41.16 -3.05 -11.28
N ARG A 107 41.77 -3.84 -12.18
CA ARG A 107 42.38 -5.11 -11.82
C ARG A 107 43.89 -4.99 -11.74
N ILE A 108 44.45 -5.54 -10.67
CA ILE A 108 45.89 -5.70 -10.57
C ILE A 108 46.26 -6.85 -11.52
N GLY A 109 46.97 -6.53 -12.58
CA GLY A 109 47.53 -7.48 -13.53
C GLY A 109 49.06 -7.36 -13.61
N THR A 110 49.71 -8.28 -14.33
CA THR A 110 51.12 -8.18 -14.65
C THR A 110 51.28 -7.77 -16.12
N ALA A 111 52.10 -6.78 -16.38
CA ALA A 111 52.56 -6.44 -17.73
C ALA A 111 54.02 -6.66 -17.87
N GLN A 112 54.45 -7.14 -19.03
CA GLN A 112 55.87 -7.37 -19.34
C GLN A 112 56.45 -6.08 -19.90
N VAL A 113 57.35 -5.47 -19.12
CA VAL A 113 58.10 -4.28 -19.53
C VAL A 113 59.57 -4.70 -19.72
N GLY A 114 59.96 -4.94 -20.99
CA GLY A 114 61.26 -5.50 -21.30
C GLY A 114 61.39 -6.97 -20.88
N LYS A 115 62.31 -7.29 -19.97
CA LYS A 115 62.52 -8.65 -19.43
C LYS A 115 61.91 -8.85 -18.03
N GLU A 116 61.31 -7.84 -17.49
CA GLU A 116 60.71 -7.89 -16.13
C GLU A 116 59.20 -7.85 -16.18
N GLN A 117 58.56 -8.62 -15.29
CA GLN A 117 57.12 -8.56 -15.04
C GLN A 117 56.86 -7.49 -13.97
N VAL A 118 56.12 -6.46 -14.38
CA VAL A 118 55.75 -5.34 -13.46
C VAL A 118 54.23 -5.44 -13.18
N ALA A 119 53.86 -5.24 -11.91
CA ALA A 119 52.47 -5.14 -11.55
C ALA A 119 51.85 -3.87 -12.17
N THR A 120 50.77 -4.01 -12.88
CA THR A 120 50.04 -2.91 -13.53
C THR A 120 48.59 -2.91 -13.13
N LEU A 121 47.98 -1.73 -13.04
CA LEU A 121 46.56 -1.57 -12.92
C LEU A 121 45.91 -1.54 -14.32
N LYS A 122 45.18 -2.58 -14.65
CA LYS A 122 44.37 -2.59 -15.86
C LYS A 122 43.00 -2.05 -15.59
N MET A 123 42.58 -1.10 -16.40
CA MET A 123 41.26 -0.55 -16.39
C MET A 123 40.38 -1.36 -17.36
N GLU A 124 39.36 -2.03 -16.86
CA GLU A 124 38.40 -2.78 -17.68
C GLU A 124 37.00 -2.18 -17.43
N PRO A 125 36.23 -1.92 -18.50
CA PRO A 125 34.84 -1.55 -18.31
C PRO A 125 34.13 -2.72 -17.61
N LEU A 126 33.34 -2.42 -16.57
CA LEU A 126 32.55 -3.44 -15.93
C LEU A 126 31.49 -3.91 -16.95
N GLU A 127 31.43 -5.21 -17.21
CA GLU A 127 30.40 -5.76 -18.10
C GLU A 127 29.00 -5.33 -17.62
N ALA A 128 28.14 -4.93 -18.57
CA ALA A 128 26.80 -4.41 -18.36
C ALA A 128 25.83 -5.43 -17.71
N GLY A 129 26.15 -5.93 -16.56
CA GLY A 129 25.41 -6.92 -15.77
C GLY A 129 25.76 -6.89 -14.29
N ALA A 130 26.83 -6.19 -13.90
CA ALA A 130 27.16 -5.99 -12.50
C ALA A 130 26.68 -4.60 -12.07
N ASP A 131 25.37 -4.46 -11.84
CA ASP A 131 24.76 -3.26 -11.28
C ASP A 131 25.28 -3.07 -9.86
N LEU A 132 26.33 -2.24 -9.72
CA LEU A 132 26.90 -1.85 -8.42
C LEU A 132 26.04 -0.86 -7.65
N THR A 133 24.95 -0.42 -8.26
CA THR A 133 23.93 0.44 -7.65
C THR A 133 22.74 -0.37 -7.11
N ASP A 134 22.80 -1.70 -7.20
CA ASP A 134 21.70 -2.58 -6.79
C ASP A 134 21.63 -2.69 -5.27
N ILE A 135 20.47 -2.31 -4.70
CA ILE A 135 20.21 -2.52 -3.28
C ILE A 135 20.08 -4.03 -3.06
N ARG A 136 20.95 -4.59 -2.22
CA ARG A 136 20.97 -6.01 -1.91
C ARG A 136 20.19 -6.27 -0.62
N LEU A 137 19.30 -7.24 -0.69
CA LEU A 137 18.60 -7.74 0.49
C LEU A 137 19.39 -8.91 1.09
N HIS A 138 19.75 -8.76 2.35
CA HIS A 138 20.52 -9.77 3.09
C HIS A 138 19.67 -10.41 4.18
N ASN A 139 19.80 -11.72 4.33
CA ASN A 139 19.29 -12.46 5.48
C ASN A 139 20.43 -12.67 6.47
N PHE A 140 20.19 -12.32 7.71
CA PHE A 140 21.18 -12.44 8.80
C PHE A 140 20.94 -13.67 9.68
N SER A 141 19.79 -14.36 9.51
CA SER A 141 19.44 -15.57 10.25
C SER A 141 18.75 -16.59 9.33
N PRO A 142 18.98 -17.90 9.52
CA PRO A 142 18.28 -18.94 8.77
C PRO A 142 16.77 -18.91 8.95
N ALA A 143 16.28 -18.51 10.14
CA ALA A 143 14.85 -18.39 10.43
C ALA A 143 14.19 -17.18 9.74
N GLU A 144 14.97 -16.18 9.37
CA GLU A 144 14.48 -14.93 8.77
C GLU A 144 13.77 -15.18 7.43
N SER A 145 14.32 -16.04 6.58
CA SER A 145 13.70 -16.41 5.30
C SER A 145 12.32 -17.05 5.47
N PHE A 146 12.18 -17.91 6.50
CA PHE A 146 10.89 -18.52 6.83
C PHE A 146 9.89 -17.49 7.33
N MET A 147 10.32 -16.59 8.23
CA MET A 147 9.48 -15.52 8.76
C MET A 147 9.04 -14.55 7.66
N VAL A 148 9.91 -14.20 6.72
CA VAL A 148 9.57 -13.39 5.53
C VAL A 148 8.48 -14.08 4.71
N ALA A 149 8.64 -15.37 4.40
CA ALA A 149 7.64 -16.13 3.65
C ALA A 149 6.28 -16.17 4.36
N PHE A 150 6.30 -16.38 5.68
CA PHE A 150 5.09 -16.39 6.50
C PHE A 150 4.40 -15.01 6.55
N HIS A 151 5.15 -13.93 6.78
CA HIS A 151 4.61 -12.56 6.78
C HIS A 151 3.99 -12.20 5.43
N VAL A 152 4.71 -12.47 4.33
CA VAL A 152 4.20 -12.24 2.97
C VAL A 152 2.90 -13.02 2.74
N ALA A 153 2.87 -14.31 3.10
CA ALA A 153 1.68 -15.14 2.95
C ALA A 153 0.51 -14.60 3.78
N LEU A 154 0.76 -14.14 5.00
CA LEU A 154 -0.26 -13.59 5.89
C LEU A 154 -0.87 -12.29 5.32
N PHE A 155 -0.06 -11.32 4.94
CA PHE A 155 -0.54 -10.06 4.36
C PHE A 155 -1.21 -10.27 3.00
N ALA A 156 -0.66 -11.15 2.16
CA ALA A 156 -1.27 -11.50 0.88
C ALA A 156 -2.62 -12.23 1.08
N ALA A 157 -2.71 -13.14 2.05
CA ALA A 157 -3.96 -13.80 2.39
C ALA A 157 -5.03 -12.81 2.86
N LEU A 158 -4.67 -11.87 3.73
CA LEU A 158 -5.57 -10.81 4.17
C LEU A 158 -6.03 -9.92 3.00
N ALA A 159 -5.12 -9.59 2.07
CA ALA A 159 -5.41 -8.79 0.90
C ALA A 159 -6.32 -9.54 -0.09
N VAL A 160 -5.98 -10.78 -0.45
CA VAL A 160 -6.75 -11.61 -1.41
C VAL A 160 -8.12 -11.99 -0.85
N SER A 161 -8.21 -12.28 0.45
CA SER A 161 -9.48 -12.59 1.10
C SER A 161 -10.31 -11.35 1.45
N SER A 162 -9.81 -10.13 1.21
CA SER A 162 -10.49 -8.88 1.59
C SER A 162 -11.92 -8.76 1.05
N PRO A 163 -12.27 -9.14 -0.21
CA PRO A 163 -13.64 -9.08 -0.68
C PRO A 163 -14.58 -9.96 0.16
N PHE A 164 -14.10 -11.13 0.60
CA PHE A 164 -14.91 -12.08 1.36
C PHE A 164 -15.16 -11.63 2.79
N TRP A 165 -14.10 -11.27 3.54
CA TRP A 165 -14.31 -10.85 4.93
C TRP A 165 -14.99 -9.48 5.03
N ILE A 166 -14.76 -8.55 4.08
CA ILE A 166 -15.52 -7.30 4.00
C ILE A 166 -17.00 -7.60 3.73
N PHE A 167 -17.31 -8.58 2.86
CA PHE A 167 -18.67 -9.00 2.60
C PHE A 167 -19.36 -9.59 3.84
N PHE A 168 -18.69 -10.49 4.56
CA PHE A 168 -19.26 -11.11 5.74
C PHE A 168 -19.45 -10.10 6.88
N MET A 169 -18.48 -9.20 7.08
CA MET A 169 -18.58 -8.14 8.07
C MET A 169 -19.62 -7.08 7.68
N GLY A 170 -19.67 -6.70 6.41
CA GLY A 170 -20.72 -5.83 5.87
C GLY A 170 -22.10 -6.44 6.06
N GLY A 171 -22.27 -7.73 5.75
CA GLY A 171 -23.52 -8.47 5.97
C GLY A 171 -23.97 -8.52 7.43
N PHE A 172 -23.06 -8.40 8.40
CA PHE A 172 -23.38 -8.26 9.81
C PHE A 172 -23.88 -6.85 10.16
N VAL A 173 -23.28 -5.83 9.58
CA VAL A 173 -23.63 -4.42 9.86
C VAL A 173 -24.94 -4.03 9.17
N LEU A 174 -25.25 -4.60 8.02
CA LEU A 174 -26.37 -4.26 7.15
C LEU A 174 -27.78 -4.71 7.58
N PRO A 175 -28.00 -5.76 8.42
CA PRO A 175 -29.36 -6.09 8.89
C PRO A 175 -30.00 -5.02 9.76
N ALA A 176 -29.24 -4.02 10.19
CA ALA A 176 -29.78 -2.79 10.77
C ALA A 176 -30.48 -1.87 9.74
N LEU A 177 -30.44 -2.24 8.44
CA LEU A 177 -31.05 -1.51 7.32
C LEU A 177 -32.14 -2.34 6.63
N ASN A 178 -33.18 -1.64 6.16
CA ASN A 178 -34.39 -2.23 5.56
C ASN A 178 -34.10 -3.16 4.37
N LEU A 179 -34.89 -4.24 4.27
CA LEU A 179 -34.79 -5.34 3.28
C LEU A 179 -34.84 -4.91 1.80
N LYS A 180 -35.31 -3.70 1.47
CA LYS A 180 -35.38 -3.17 0.10
C LYS A 180 -34.01 -2.83 -0.53
N GLU A 181 -32.93 -2.92 0.24
CA GLU A 181 -31.59 -2.46 -0.18
C GLU A 181 -30.59 -3.59 -0.48
N ARG A 182 -31.02 -4.84 -0.59
CA ARG A 182 -30.10 -5.97 -0.87
C ARG A 182 -29.30 -5.83 -2.18
N SER A 183 -29.88 -5.25 -3.23
CA SER A 183 -29.17 -5.00 -4.48
C SER A 183 -28.06 -3.95 -4.32
N VAL A 184 -28.25 -3.02 -3.39
CA VAL A 184 -27.26 -1.99 -3.06
C VAL A 184 -26.03 -2.61 -2.40
N ILE A 185 -26.19 -3.69 -1.62
CA ILE A 185 -25.09 -4.38 -0.94
C ILE A 185 -24.07 -4.95 -1.92
N PHE A 186 -24.53 -5.62 -2.99
CA PHE A 186 -23.63 -6.16 -4.01
C PHE A 186 -22.88 -5.05 -4.77
N SER A 187 -23.54 -3.92 -5.03
CA SER A 187 -22.90 -2.76 -5.64
C SER A 187 -21.83 -2.16 -4.72
N TRP A 188 -22.11 -2.06 -3.43
CA TRP A 188 -21.14 -1.56 -2.43
C TRP A 188 -19.94 -2.49 -2.25
N LEU A 189 -20.17 -3.80 -2.32
CA LEU A 189 -19.10 -4.78 -2.30
C LEU A 189 -18.17 -4.63 -3.51
N GLY A 190 -18.73 -4.46 -4.71
CA GLY A 190 -17.95 -4.20 -5.92
C GLY A 190 -17.09 -2.93 -5.80
N TRP A 191 -17.67 -1.84 -5.30
CA TRP A 191 -16.94 -0.61 -5.04
C TRP A 191 -15.86 -0.78 -3.96
N SER A 192 -16.13 -1.56 -2.91
CA SER A 192 -15.15 -1.89 -1.87
C SER A 192 -13.95 -2.63 -2.45
N ALA A 193 -14.19 -3.69 -3.23
CA ALA A 193 -13.12 -4.42 -3.88
C ALA A 193 -12.31 -3.53 -4.84
N ALA A 194 -12.99 -2.70 -5.64
CA ALA A 194 -12.34 -1.78 -6.58
C ALA A 194 -11.48 -0.73 -5.84
N LEU A 195 -11.98 -0.13 -4.76
CA LEU A 195 -11.22 0.82 -3.96
C LEU A 195 -10.02 0.15 -3.26
N PHE A 196 -10.19 -1.07 -2.76
CA PHE A 196 -9.07 -1.81 -2.15
C PHE A 196 -7.96 -2.06 -3.16
N ILE A 197 -8.31 -2.58 -4.35
CA ILE A 197 -7.35 -2.81 -5.43
C ILE A 197 -6.70 -1.48 -5.87
N ALA A 198 -7.47 -0.41 -6.01
CA ALA A 198 -6.93 0.91 -6.34
C ALA A 198 -5.94 1.40 -5.28
N GLY A 199 -6.22 1.18 -3.99
CA GLY A 199 -5.31 1.47 -2.87
C GLY A 199 -4.00 0.67 -2.97
N VAL A 200 -4.09 -0.63 -3.20
CA VAL A 200 -2.94 -1.52 -3.40
C VAL A 200 -2.09 -1.07 -4.59
N LEU A 201 -2.72 -0.85 -5.75
CA LEU A 201 -2.01 -0.45 -6.98
C LEU A 201 -1.38 0.94 -6.85
N SER A 202 -2.09 1.92 -6.30
CA SER A 202 -1.55 3.26 -6.09
C SER A 202 -0.34 3.24 -5.14
N THR A 203 -0.40 2.40 -4.10
CA THR A 203 0.72 2.23 -3.19
C THR A 203 1.91 1.58 -3.87
N TYR A 204 1.69 0.50 -4.60
CA TYR A 204 2.75 -0.26 -5.26
C TYR A 204 3.48 0.57 -6.34
N PHE A 205 2.73 1.28 -7.21
CA PHE A 205 3.31 1.98 -8.35
C PHE A 205 3.73 3.43 -8.05
N VAL A 206 3.12 4.08 -7.07
CA VAL A 206 3.35 5.50 -6.79
C VAL A 206 4.00 5.72 -5.43
N LEU A 207 3.36 5.27 -4.36
CA LEU A 207 3.80 5.63 -3.01
C LEU A 207 5.07 4.88 -2.61
N LEU A 208 5.17 3.59 -2.92
CA LEU A 208 6.32 2.77 -2.56
C LEU A 208 7.62 3.26 -3.22
N PRO A 209 7.68 3.55 -4.53
CA PRO A 209 8.85 4.15 -5.13
C PRO A 209 9.24 5.50 -4.51
N VAL A 210 8.26 6.35 -4.17
CA VAL A 210 8.53 7.63 -3.49
C VAL A 210 9.12 7.41 -2.11
N ALA A 211 8.55 6.50 -1.32
CA ALA A 211 9.02 6.16 0.02
C ALA A 211 10.46 5.63 0.00
N LEU A 212 10.74 4.66 -0.89
CA LEU A 212 12.06 4.05 -1.00
C LEU A 212 13.14 5.06 -1.42
N ARG A 213 12.82 5.95 -2.36
CA ARG A 213 13.74 7.04 -2.76
C ARG A 213 14.03 7.99 -1.62
N ALA A 214 13.00 8.38 -0.86
CA ALA A 214 13.17 9.24 0.29
C ALA A 214 14.10 8.61 1.33
N SER A 215 13.94 7.31 1.62
CA SER A 215 14.79 6.58 2.56
C SER A 215 16.25 6.51 2.09
N VAL A 216 16.48 6.21 0.80
CA VAL A 216 17.84 6.20 0.22
C VAL A 216 18.47 7.59 0.27
N GLN A 217 17.72 8.62 -0.11
CA GLN A 217 18.23 9.99 -0.10
C GLN A 217 18.56 10.46 1.31
N TYR A 218 17.72 10.12 2.28
CA TYR A 218 17.97 10.46 3.69
C TYR A 218 19.21 9.76 4.25
N SER A 219 19.41 8.46 3.93
CA SER A 219 20.60 7.72 4.30
C SER A 219 21.89 8.39 3.76
N ARG A 220 21.85 8.83 2.49
CA ARG A 220 22.97 9.55 1.86
C ARG A 220 23.28 10.89 2.55
N VAL A 221 22.25 11.66 2.92
CA VAL A 221 22.42 12.93 3.64
C VAL A 221 23.11 12.71 4.98
N LEU A 222 22.82 11.58 5.65
CA LEU A 222 23.47 11.19 6.91
C LEU A 222 24.85 10.53 6.73
N GLY A 223 25.29 10.28 5.48
CA GLY A 223 26.56 9.64 5.18
C GLY A 223 26.55 8.11 5.34
N PHE A 224 25.37 7.48 5.41
CA PHE A 224 25.26 6.02 5.48
C PHE A 224 25.19 5.39 4.08
N SER A 225 25.72 4.15 3.95
CA SER A 225 25.48 3.33 2.77
C SER A 225 24.01 2.88 2.74
N ALA A 226 23.36 3.05 1.59
CA ALA A 226 21.98 2.60 1.36
C ALA A 226 21.93 1.33 0.49
N GLN A 227 23.04 0.60 0.36
CA GLN A 227 23.15 -0.54 -0.56
C GLN A 227 22.72 -1.87 0.07
N ASP A 228 22.85 -2.00 1.38
CA ASP A 228 22.59 -3.24 2.10
C ASP A 228 21.39 -3.08 3.04
N TRP A 229 20.31 -3.76 2.73
CA TRP A 229 19.10 -3.73 3.55
C TRP A 229 18.75 -5.13 4.05
N ARG A 230 18.09 -5.19 5.20
CA ARG A 230 17.56 -6.43 5.73
C ARG A 230 16.31 -6.84 4.98
N ALA A 231 16.26 -8.11 4.55
CA ALA A 231 15.14 -8.64 3.77
C ALA A 231 13.83 -8.62 4.56
N ASP A 232 13.88 -8.99 5.85
CA ASP A 232 12.70 -9.02 6.73
C ASP A 232 12.11 -7.62 6.97
N GLU A 233 12.97 -6.61 7.20
CA GLU A 233 12.54 -5.24 7.44
C GLU A 233 11.91 -4.62 6.17
N TYR A 234 12.56 -4.82 5.02
CA TYR A 234 12.04 -4.34 3.74
C TYR A 234 10.69 -4.97 3.42
N ILE A 235 10.58 -6.29 3.47
CA ILE A 235 9.35 -7.01 3.13
C ILE A 235 8.22 -6.66 4.11
N ASN A 236 8.50 -6.60 5.41
CA ASN A 236 7.52 -6.18 6.40
C ASN A 236 7.02 -4.75 6.15
N PHE A 237 7.93 -3.83 5.85
CA PHE A 237 7.56 -2.46 5.49
C PHE A 237 6.64 -2.45 4.28
N VAL A 238 7.01 -3.11 3.17
CA VAL A 238 6.22 -3.13 1.93
C VAL A 238 4.85 -3.75 2.16
N CYS A 239 4.78 -4.89 2.86
CA CYS A 239 3.52 -5.57 3.16
C CYS A 239 2.58 -4.69 4.00
N ARG A 240 3.08 -4.11 5.09
CA ARG A 240 2.29 -3.20 5.94
C ARG A 240 1.82 -1.97 5.17
N PHE A 241 2.69 -1.41 4.33
CA PHE A 241 2.39 -0.22 3.57
C PHE A 241 1.29 -0.47 2.53
N ILE A 242 1.41 -1.54 1.73
CA ILE A 242 0.42 -1.92 0.72
C ILE A 242 -0.92 -2.28 1.37
N PHE A 243 -0.90 -3.14 2.39
CA PHE A 243 -2.11 -3.58 3.06
C PHE A 243 -2.80 -2.44 3.82
N GLY A 244 -2.01 -1.64 4.54
CA GLY A 244 -2.53 -0.48 5.28
C GLY A 244 -3.21 0.55 4.38
N MET A 245 -2.64 0.82 3.20
CA MET A 245 -3.27 1.70 2.22
C MET A 245 -4.49 1.07 1.56
N GLY A 246 -4.45 -0.24 1.26
CA GLY A 246 -5.65 -0.96 0.80
C GLY A 246 -6.82 -0.81 1.77
N LEU A 247 -6.56 -0.94 3.08
CA LEU A 247 -7.55 -0.68 4.13
C LEU A 247 -7.92 0.82 4.23
N GLY A 248 -6.95 1.71 4.12
CA GLY A 248 -7.19 3.16 4.15
C GLY A 248 -8.15 3.62 3.04
N PHE A 249 -8.08 2.99 1.88
CA PHE A 249 -9.00 3.24 0.77
C PHE A 249 -10.44 2.71 1.03
N GLN A 250 -10.67 1.94 2.09
CA GLN A 250 -12.03 1.59 2.54
C GLN A 250 -12.70 2.71 3.34
N PHE A 251 -11.91 3.64 3.90
CA PHE A 251 -12.44 4.73 4.71
C PHE A 251 -13.50 5.59 3.98
N PRO A 252 -13.33 5.96 2.70
CA PRO A 252 -14.36 6.67 1.94
C PRO A 252 -15.69 5.95 1.91
N LEU A 253 -15.66 4.63 1.76
CA LEU A 253 -16.88 3.82 1.70
C LEU A 253 -17.66 3.89 3.02
N ILE A 254 -16.95 3.78 4.15
CA ILE A 254 -17.54 3.90 5.49
C ILE A 254 -18.15 5.28 5.67
N VAL A 255 -17.44 6.34 5.31
CA VAL A 255 -17.93 7.72 5.42
C VAL A 255 -19.18 7.95 4.57
N LEU A 256 -19.16 7.52 3.29
CA LEU A 256 -20.29 7.66 2.38
C LEU A 256 -21.50 6.83 2.82
N PHE A 257 -21.26 5.66 3.42
CA PHE A 257 -22.30 4.86 4.04
C PHE A 257 -22.99 5.60 5.18
N LEU A 258 -22.21 6.20 6.10
CA LEU A 258 -22.75 7.00 7.22
C LEU A 258 -23.50 8.24 6.73
N VAL A 259 -23.09 8.84 5.61
CA VAL A 259 -23.84 9.93 4.97
C VAL A 259 -25.16 9.42 4.39
N LYS A 260 -25.17 8.26 3.75
CA LYS A 260 -26.37 7.68 3.14
C LYS A 260 -27.46 7.35 4.15
N ILE A 261 -27.07 6.83 5.33
CA ILE A 261 -28.03 6.56 6.43
C ILE A 261 -28.40 7.80 7.26
N GLY A 262 -27.81 8.97 6.91
CA GLY A 262 -28.17 10.25 7.56
C GLY A 262 -27.46 10.52 8.88
N VAL A 263 -26.51 9.68 9.31
CA VAL A 263 -25.69 9.90 10.51
C VAL A 263 -24.73 11.06 10.32
N LEU A 264 -24.13 11.16 9.12
CA LEU A 264 -23.24 12.26 8.77
C LEU A 264 -23.88 13.15 7.71
N THR A 265 -23.70 14.47 7.87
CA THR A 265 -24.11 15.48 6.89
C THR A 265 -22.89 16.15 6.28
N HIS A 266 -23.06 16.81 5.15
CA HIS A 266 -21.99 17.59 4.54
C HIS A 266 -21.37 18.60 5.51
N SER A 267 -22.17 19.25 6.36
CA SER A 267 -21.67 20.21 7.34
C SER A 267 -20.79 19.56 8.42
N HIS A 268 -21.12 18.34 8.85
CA HIS A 268 -20.27 17.56 9.75
C HIS A 268 -18.93 17.24 9.09
N LEU A 269 -18.93 16.74 7.85
CA LEU A 269 -17.70 16.40 7.13
C LEU A 269 -16.80 17.64 6.94
N THR A 270 -17.35 18.77 6.53
CA THR A 270 -16.56 20.01 6.37
C THR A 270 -15.95 20.50 7.67
N ARG A 271 -16.65 20.36 8.79
CA ARG A 271 -16.15 20.73 10.13
C ARG A 271 -14.97 19.85 10.58
N TYR A 272 -14.97 18.56 10.22
CA TYR A 272 -13.95 17.61 10.65
C TYR A 272 -12.73 17.52 9.72
N ARG A 273 -12.62 18.32 8.65
CA ARG A 273 -11.50 18.31 7.70
C ARG A 273 -10.13 18.30 8.38
N ARG A 274 -9.90 19.24 9.32
CA ARG A 274 -8.62 19.36 10.04
C ARG A 274 -8.31 18.12 10.89
N HIS A 275 -9.32 17.50 11.48
CA HIS A 275 -9.13 16.31 12.30
C HIS A 275 -8.76 15.09 11.44
N VAL A 276 -9.39 14.96 10.27
CA VAL A 276 -9.06 13.88 9.31
C VAL A 276 -7.66 14.08 8.72
N ALA A 277 -7.23 15.31 8.44
CA ALA A 277 -5.86 15.58 8.02
C ALA A 277 -4.84 15.10 9.06
N VAL A 278 -5.06 15.44 10.34
CA VAL A 278 -4.20 14.96 11.43
C VAL A 278 -4.27 13.43 11.59
N LEU A 279 -5.47 12.86 11.51
CA LEU A 279 -5.67 11.41 11.61
C LEU A 279 -4.94 10.68 10.46
N SER A 280 -4.98 11.23 9.24
CA SER A 280 -4.26 10.67 8.09
C SER A 280 -2.75 10.66 8.31
N LEU A 281 -2.20 11.72 8.93
CA LEU A 281 -0.79 11.77 9.32
C LEU A 281 -0.46 10.74 10.41
N ILE A 282 -1.32 10.58 11.41
CA ILE A 282 -1.13 9.59 12.48
C ILE A 282 -1.15 8.17 11.88
N LEU A 283 -2.10 7.87 10.99
CA LEU A 283 -2.17 6.59 10.29
C LEU A 283 -0.91 6.35 9.45
N GLY A 284 -0.41 7.38 8.76
CA GLY A 284 0.86 7.32 8.05
C GLY A 284 2.00 6.94 8.98
N ALA A 285 2.13 7.58 10.14
CA ALA A 285 3.20 7.29 11.12
C ALA A 285 3.14 5.87 11.71
N VAL A 286 1.94 5.30 11.85
CA VAL A 286 1.75 3.93 12.38
C VAL A 286 2.10 2.87 11.33
N LEU A 287 1.80 3.14 10.06
CA LEU A 287 1.95 2.16 8.98
C LEU A 287 3.34 2.20 8.32
N THR A 288 4.03 3.33 8.40
CA THR A 288 5.38 3.51 7.84
C THR A 288 6.42 3.60 8.95
N THR A 289 7.70 3.60 8.56
CA THR A 289 8.78 4.10 9.42
C THR A 289 8.54 5.57 9.72
N PRO A 290 8.98 6.09 10.90
CA PRO A 290 8.72 7.48 11.31
C PRO A 290 9.52 8.50 10.50
N GLU A 291 9.39 8.46 9.19
CA GLU A 291 10.00 9.40 8.24
C GLU A 291 8.94 10.38 7.74
N VAL A 292 9.21 11.67 7.87
CA VAL A 292 8.26 12.73 7.51
C VAL A 292 7.81 12.64 6.06
N VAL A 293 8.71 12.29 5.13
CA VAL A 293 8.41 12.23 3.69
C VAL A 293 7.41 11.10 3.38
N THR A 294 7.67 9.90 3.90
CA THR A 294 6.79 8.74 3.68
C THR A 294 5.43 8.92 4.36
N GLN A 295 5.44 9.50 5.56
CA GLN A 295 4.23 9.82 6.33
C GLN A 295 3.33 10.80 5.59
N VAL A 296 3.90 11.90 5.08
CA VAL A 296 3.15 12.91 4.30
C VAL A 296 2.69 12.33 2.96
N ALA A 297 3.55 11.59 2.26
CA ALA A 297 3.20 10.94 1.00
C ALA A 297 2.00 10.00 1.14
N MET A 298 1.87 9.32 2.29
CA MET A 298 0.75 8.45 2.59
C MET A 298 -0.52 9.22 3.00
N ALA A 299 -0.35 10.30 3.76
CA ALA A 299 -1.47 11.10 4.24
C ALA A 299 -2.20 11.84 3.09
N ILE A 300 -1.47 12.25 2.05
CA ILE A 300 -2.04 13.00 0.91
C ILE A 300 -3.18 12.22 0.21
N PRO A 301 -2.99 10.97 -0.26
CA PRO A 301 -4.07 10.23 -0.91
C PRO A 301 -5.27 9.99 0.01
N LEU A 302 -5.05 9.69 1.29
CA LEU A 302 -6.12 9.49 2.26
C LEU A 302 -6.95 10.75 2.46
N TYR A 303 -6.27 11.90 2.58
CA TYR A 303 -6.96 13.18 2.70
C TYR A 303 -7.71 13.56 1.41
N LEU A 304 -7.13 13.32 0.23
CA LEU A 304 -7.80 13.56 -1.05
C LEU A 304 -9.09 12.71 -1.18
N LEU A 305 -9.04 11.46 -0.78
CA LEU A 305 -10.21 10.58 -0.76
C LEU A 305 -11.31 11.13 0.17
N TYR A 306 -10.93 11.72 1.30
CA TYR A 306 -11.89 12.36 2.19
C TYR A 306 -12.53 13.60 1.55
N GLU A 307 -11.78 14.43 0.86
CA GLU A 307 -12.33 15.56 0.12
C GLU A 307 -13.32 15.12 -0.97
N VAL A 308 -13.03 14.01 -1.66
CA VAL A 308 -13.97 13.40 -2.61
C VAL A 308 -15.28 13.01 -1.91
N CYS A 309 -15.21 12.43 -0.69
CA CYS A 309 -16.40 12.11 0.10
C CYS A 309 -17.24 13.35 0.42
N ILE A 310 -16.61 14.48 0.76
CA ILE A 310 -17.30 15.75 1.02
C ILE A 310 -18.06 16.22 -0.24
N TRP A 311 -17.43 16.12 -1.43
CA TRP A 311 -18.06 16.51 -2.68
C TRP A 311 -19.25 15.62 -3.05
N ILE A 312 -19.13 14.30 -2.84
CA ILE A 312 -20.23 13.36 -3.07
C ILE A 312 -21.37 13.62 -2.09
N ALA A 313 -21.07 13.84 -0.81
CA ALA A 313 -22.08 14.18 0.21
C ALA A 313 -22.83 15.47 -0.14
N TRP A 314 -22.12 16.52 -0.55
CA TRP A 314 -22.72 17.76 -1.01
C TRP A 314 -23.64 17.54 -2.21
N TYR A 315 -23.21 16.74 -3.20
CA TYR A 315 -24.01 16.44 -4.39
C TYR A 315 -25.30 15.70 -4.02
N TRP A 316 -25.23 14.72 -3.11
CA TRP A 316 -26.39 13.97 -2.66
C TRP A 316 -27.40 14.85 -1.88
N GLU A 317 -26.93 15.69 -0.96
CA GLU A 317 -27.79 16.62 -0.26
C GLU A 317 -28.47 17.62 -1.19
N ARG A 318 -27.73 18.15 -2.17
CA ARG A 318 -28.29 19.05 -3.18
C ARG A 318 -29.37 18.39 -4.02
N LYS A 319 -29.16 17.12 -4.40
CA LYS A 319 -30.14 16.35 -5.17
C LYS A 319 -31.40 16.09 -4.33
N LYS A 320 -31.25 15.76 -3.05
CA LYS A 320 -32.36 15.53 -2.12
C LYS A 320 -33.21 16.79 -1.94
N ARG A 321 -32.59 17.93 -1.69
CA ARG A 321 -33.30 19.24 -1.56
C ARG A 321 -34.08 19.62 -2.83
N LYS A 322 -33.51 19.34 -4.01
CA LYS A 322 -34.23 19.61 -5.27
C LYS A 322 -35.45 18.71 -5.44
N ALA A 323 -35.38 17.44 -5.04
CA ALA A 323 -36.49 16.52 -5.11
C ALA A 323 -37.62 16.90 -4.14
N GLU A 324 -37.28 17.33 -2.93
CA GLU A 324 -38.23 17.81 -1.92
C GLU A 324 -38.92 19.10 -2.34
N GLY A 325 -38.20 20.07 -2.94
CA GLY A 325 -38.75 21.31 -3.48
C GLY A 325 -39.67 21.09 -4.69
N ALA A 326 -39.41 20.07 -5.51
CA ALA A 326 -40.27 19.72 -6.65
C ALA A 326 -41.57 18.96 -6.21
N SER A 327 -41.59 18.38 -5.01
CA SER A 327 -42.76 17.71 -4.46
C SER A 327 -43.70 18.66 -3.71
N GLN A 328 -43.25 19.88 -3.42
CA GLN A 328 -44.02 20.91 -2.72
C GLN A 328 -44.56 22.01 -3.66
N ALA A 329 -44.16 22.03 -4.90
CA ALA A 329 -44.65 22.88 -5.99
C ALA A 329 -45.67 22.13 -6.86
#